data_75a6b892254786e692f36d1ec3acbd29
#
_entry.id   75a6b892254786e692f36d1ec3acbd29
#
_cell.length_a   1.000
_cell.length_b   1.000
_cell.length_c   1.000
_cell.angle_alpha   90.00
_cell.angle_beta   90.00
_cell.angle_gamma   90.00
#
_symmetry.space_group_name_H-M   'P 1'
#
loop_
_entity.id
_entity.type
_entity.pdbx_description
1 polymer ?
#
loop_
_entity_poly.entity_id
_entity_poly.type
_entity_poly.pdbx_seq_one_letter_code
_entity_poly.pdbx_strand_id
1 'polypeptide(L)'
;MKKNNAFQKFLKSMRFRLILLCLIVGILPCLVLRAGFLKAYEDQVASTRSIAIISQAKILADQIAANDYINKQNTESITVQLNQLSNIYDGRVMLIDSAFQIVADTYGLDETKTIISEEVVQSLSGKEISKYDKESRYLEMTLPIEAANSTEVIGVMLVSVSMDSVLHDRDAVGRNAAILTLIIGVLILAFAIFASGRLVRPLRRMEKSIRDIQTGYEEDGLNVNTYTETKEMSESFNQLFGRMKTIDDSRQEFVSNVSHELKTPLTSMKVLADSINAMEDAPVELYKEFMEDITNEIERENKIITDLLSLVKMDKSAADLNISSININEMLELILKRLRPIAEKQNIELVLETFRPVTAEIDEVKLTLAITNLVENAIKYNRENGWVHVTLNADYQYFYVKVEDSGIGIPEDSLEHIYERFYRVDKSHSREIGGTGLGLAITRNAVLMHRGAIKAYSTEGEGTIFTVRIPLNYIA
;
A
#
# COMPACT_ATOMS: atom_id res chain seq x y z
N MET A 1 2.63 24.30 -23.57
CA MET A 1 2.96 23.55 -22.35
C MET A 1 1.81 22.72 -21.73
N LYS A 2 0.53 23.14 -21.74
CA LYS A 2 -0.59 22.37 -21.15
C LYS A 2 -0.91 21.02 -21.83
N LYS A 3 -0.68 20.85 -23.15
CA LYS A 3 -0.95 19.56 -23.87
C LYS A 3 0.03 18.44 -23.51
N ASN A 4 1.31 18.74 -23.23
CA ASN A 4 2.31 17.75 -22.81
C ASN A 4 2.01 17.17 -21.40
N ASN A 5 1.44 17.99 -20.50
CA ASN A 5 1.08 17.54 -19.15
C ASN A 5 -0.12 16.57 -19.13
N ALA A 6 -1.09 16.74 -20.04
CA ALA A 6 -2.25 15.85 -20.13
C ALA A 6 -1.85 14.47 -20.70
N PHE A 7 -0.98 14.45 -21.71
CA PHE A 7 -0.47 13.22 -22.31
C PHE A 7 0.41 12.43 -21.33
N GLN A 8 1.30 13.10 -20.59
CA GLN A 8 2.09 12.44 -19.55
C GLN A 8 1.23 11.90 -18.40
N LYS A 9 0.18 12.60 -17.99
CA LYS A 9 -0.80 12.12 -17.00
C LYS A 9 -1.56 10.89 -17.50
N PHE A 10 -1.91 10.86 -18.80
CA PHE A 10 -2.57 9.70 -19.40
C PHE A 10 -1.65 8.47 -19.40
N LEU A 11 -0.38 8.60 -19.82
CA LEU A 11 0.61 7.51 -19.82
C LEU A 11 0.90 6.98 -18.41
N LYS A 12 0.83 7.84 -17.39
CA LYS A 12 1.00 7.44 -15.98
C LYS A 12 -0.26 6.85 -15.36
N SER A 13 -1.40 6.91 -16.04
CA SER A 13 -2.66 6.43 -15.49
C SER A 13 -2.67 4.90 -15.35
N MET A 14 -3.23 4.40 -14.26
CA MET A 14 -3.41 2.96 -14.02
C MET A 14 -4.21 2.29 -15.14
N ARG A 15 -5.20 2.99 -15.71
CA ARG A 15 -5.97 2.50 -16.86
C ARG A 15 -5.10 2.20 -18.06
N PHE A 16 -4.23 3.13 -18.44
CA PHE A 16 -3.34 2.96 -19.60
C PHE A 16 -2.39 1.78 -19.37
N ARG A 17 -1.80 1.67 -18.18
CA ARG A 17 -0.88 0.57 -17.84
C ARG A 17 -1.58 -0.81 -17.90
N LEU A 18 -2.82 -0.90 -17.40
CA LEU A 18 -3.61 -2.13 -17.48
C LEU A 18 -3.95 -2.50 -18.93
N ILE A 19 -4.36 -1.52 -19.77
CA ILE A 19 -4.61 -1.76 -21.19
C ILE A 19 -3.34 -2.25 -21.90
N LEU A 20 -2.20 -1.59 -21.66
CA LEU A 20 -0.92 -1.97 -22.24
C LEU A 20 -0.50 -3.38 -21.82
N LEU A 21 -0.65 -3.70 -20.54
CA LEU A 21 -0.35 -5.05 -20.04
C LEU A 21 -1.22 -6.12 -20.71
N CYS A 22 -2.52 -5.89 -20.82
CA CYS A 22 -3.44 -6.81 -21.49
C CYS A 22 -3.08 -6.99 -22.98
N LEU A 23 -2.70 -5.91 -23.66
CA LEU A 23 -2.26 -5.98 -25.07
C LEU A 23 -0.97 -6.77 -25.24
N ILE A 24 0.03 -6.54 -24.40
CA ILE A 24 1.30 -7.27 -24.45
C ILE A 24 1.05 -8.77 -24.19
N VAL A 25 0.36 -9.10 -23.11
CA VAL A 25 0.09 -10.50 -22.71
C VAL A 25 -0.81 -11.22 -23.72
N GLY A 26 -1.73 -10.50 -24.37
CA GLY A 26 -2.64 -11.13 -25.34
C GLY A 26 -2.09 -11.22 -26.76
N ILE A 27 -1.42 -10.18 -27.28
CA ILE A 27 -0.97 -10.13 -28.66
C ILE A 27 0.37 -10.84 -28.87
N LEU A 28 1.32 -10.70 -27.94
CA LEU A 28 2.66 -11.28 -28.09
C LEU A 28 2.64 -12.80 -28.29
N PRO A 29 1.90 -13.59 -27.50
CA PRO A 29 1.77 -15.04 -27.74
C PRO A 29 1.16 -15.37 -29.10
N CYS A 30 0.17 -14.61 -29.56
CA CYS A 30 -0.44 -14.82 -30.85
C CYS A 30 0.57 -14.63 -32.02
N LEU A 31 1.42 -13.62 -31.92
CA LEU A 31 2.47 -13.37 -32.91
C LEU A 31 3.54 -14.48 -32.91
N VAL A 32 3.97 -14.92 -31.73
CA VAL A 32 4.95 -16.01 -31.59
C VAL A 32 4.38 -17.33 -32.13
N LEU A 33 3.14 -17.67 -31.76
CA LEU A 33 2.47 -18.87 -32.24
C LEU A 33 2.28 -18.84 -33.77
N ARG A 34 1.89 -17.69 -34.32
CA ARG A 34 1.75 -17.53 -35.79
C ARG A 34 3.08 -17.77 -36.49
N ALA A 35 4.20 -17.16 -36.01
CA ALA A 35 5.51 -17.35 -36.62
C ALA A 35 5.98 -18.81 -36.53
N GLY A 36 5.82 -19.43 -35.35
CA GLY A 36 6.16 -20.84 -35.13
C GLY A 36 5.32 -21.79 -35.97
N PHE A 37 4.01 -21.54 -36.08
CA PHE A 37 3.10 -22.36 -36.90
C PHE A 37 3.43 -22.31 -38.38
N LEU A 38 3.68 -21.11 -38.94
CA LEU A 38 4.04 -20.98 -40.37
C LEU A 38 5.36 -21.69 -40.69
N LYS A 39 6.35 -21.61 -39.81
CA LYS A 39 7.62 -22.34 -39.98
C LYS A 39 7.43 -23.84 -39.88
N ALA A 40 6.71 -24.32 -38.87
CA ALA A 40 6.42 -25.73 -38.68
C ALA A 40 5.59 -26.31 -39.88
N TYR A 41 4.64 -25.53 -40.40
CA TYR A 41 3.86 -25.89 -41.59
C TYR A 41 4.76 -26.09 -42.82
N GLU A 42 5.68 -25.16 -43.09
CA GLU A 42 6.59 -25.24 -44.23
C GLU A 42 7.49 -26.47 -44.09
N ASP A 43 8.11 -26.70 -42.96
CA ASP A 43 9.00 -27.84 -42.69
C ASP A 43 8.22 -29.18 -42.79
N GLN A 44 7.00 -29.25 -42.29
CA GLN A 44 6.14 -30.44 -42.32
C GLN A 44 5.72 -30.80 -43.76
N VAL A 45 5.32 -29.78 -44.56
CA VAL A 45 4.89 -30.03 -45.96
C VAL A 45 6.09 -30.43 -46.80
N ALA A 46 7.25 -29.80 -46.66
CA ALA A 46 8.49 -30.19 -47.32
C ALA A 46 8.85 -31.65 -47.02
N SER A 47 8.83 -32.03 -45.75
CA SER A 47 9.10 -33.42 -45.33
C SER A 47 8.10 -34.43 -45.90
N THR A 48 6.81 -34.14 -45.81
CA THR A 48 5.75 -35.04 -46.36
C THR A 48 5.89 -35.20 -47.85
N ARG A 49 6.15 -34.10 -48.58
CA ARG A 49 6.34 -34.14 -50.04
C ARG A 49 7.61 -34.90 -50.42
N SER A 50 8.69 -34.74 -49.71
CA SER A 50 9.93 -35.49 -49.88
C SER A 50 9.69 -37.00 -49.77
N ILE A 51 9.03 -37.43 -48.68
CA ILE A 51 8.74 -38.88 -48.48
C ILE A 51 7.89 -39.46 -49.60
N ALA A 52 6.87 -38.72 -50.06
CA ALA A 52 6.01 -39.15 -51.13
C ALA A 52 6.77 -39.33 -52.49
N ILE A 53 7.64 -38.36 -52.83
CA ILE A 53 8.46 -38.39 -54.03
C ILE A 53 9.48 -39.50 -53.97
N ILE A 54 10.20 -39.64 -52.85
CA ILE A 54 11.21 -40.70 -52.66
C ILE A 54 10.56 -42.09 -52.83
N SER A 55 9.38 -42.30 -52.25
CA SER A 55 8.68 -43.59 -52.38
C SER A 55 8.35 -43.93 -53.84
N GLN A 56 7.90 -42.96 -54.61
CA GLN A 56 7.61 -43.19 -56.04
C GLN A 56 8.91 -43.30 -56.87
N ALA A 57 9.91 -42.48 -56.59
CA ALA A 57 11.20 -42.52 -57.23
C ALA A 57 11.92 -43.87 -57.00
N LYS A 58 11.78 -44.49 -55.82
CA LYS A 58 12.30 -45.83 -55.55
C LYS A 58 11.68 -46.91 -56.43
N ILE A 59 10.36 -46.89 -56.53
CA ILE A 59 9.66 -47.85 -57.39
C ILE A 59 10.13 -47.71 -58.84
N LEU A 60 10.36 -46.45 -59.27
CA LEU A 60 10.86 -46.20 -60.63
C LEU A 60 12.33 -46.58 -60.81
N ALA A 61 13.17 -46.37 -59.77
CA ALA A 61 14.60 -46.79 -59.75
C ALA A 61 14.73 -48.29 -59.89
N ASP A 62 13.89 -49.06 -59.16
CA ASP A 62 13.84 -50.52 -59.27
C ASP A 62 13.47 -51.00 -60.68
N GLN A 63 12.50 -50.32 -61.37
CA GLN A 63 12.09 -50.63 -62.75
C GLN A 63 13.21 -50.22 -63.75
N ILE A 64 13.92 -49.14 -63.56
CA ILE A 64 15.08 -48.71 -64.35
C ILE A 64 16.19 -49.74 -64.26
N ALA A 65 16.47 -50.25 -63.08
CA ALA A 65 17.47 -51.29 -62.86
C ALA A 65 17.06 -52.62 -63.53
N ALA A 66 15.77 -53.06 -63.35
CA ALA A 66 15.27 -54.33 -63.93
C ALA A 66 15.28 -54.35 -65.45
N ASN A 67 15.13 -53.21 -66.08
CA ASN A 67 15.12 -53.05 -67.54
C ASN A 67 16.46 -52.68 -68.16
N ASP A 68 17.53 -52.58 -67.37
CA ASP A 68 18.87 -52.15 -67.80
C ASP A 68 18.85 -50.81 -68.60
N TYR A 69 17.97 -49.87 -68.23
CA TYR A 69 17.70 -48.65 -68.99
C TYR A 69 18.91 -47.71 -69.07
N ILE A 70 19.77 -47.69 -68.05
CA ILE A 70 20.99 -46.85 -68.02
C ILE A 70 21.93 -47.18 -69.16
N ASN A 71 22.06 -48.49 -69.52
CA ASN A 71 22.97 -48.97 -70.57
C ASN A 71 22.31 -49.05 -71.96
N LYS A 72 20.95 -49.35 -72.05
CA LYS A 72 20.29 -49.69 -73.30
C LYS A 72 19.38 -48.60 -73.83
N GLN A 73 18.94 -47.65 -73.01
CA GLN A 73 18.10 -46.49 -73.30
C GLN A 73 16.82 -46.82 -74.18
N ASN A 74 16.40 -48.04 -74.29
CA ASN A 74 15.43 -48.48 -75.34
C ASN A 74 14.07 -48.89 -74.75
N THR A 75 13.59 -48.27 -73.68
CA THR A 75 12.31 -48.61 -73.09
C THR A 75 11.40 -47.39 -73.00
N GLU A 76 10.56 -47.16 -73.99
CA GLU A 76 9.59 -46.07 -74.10
C GLU A 76 8.72 -45.94 -72.81
N SER A 77 8.41 -47.10 -72.16
CA SER A 77 7.68 -47.18 -70.92
C SER A 77 8.33 -46.43 -69.78
N ILE A 78 9.68 -46.48 -69.59
CA ILE A 78 10.40 -45.80 -68.53
C ILE A 78 10.46 -44.30 -68.77
N THR A 79 10.64 -43.91 -70.04
CA THR A 79 10.62 -42.46 -70.36
C THR A 79 9.25 -41.85 -70.11
N VAL A 80 8.15 -42.57 -70.36
CA VAL A 80 6.81 -42.11 -69.97
C VAL A 80 6.64 -41.97 -68.51
N GLN A 81 7.17 -42.92 -67.70
CA GLN A 81 7.08 -42.85 -66.23
C GLN A 81 7.91 -41.75 -65.68
N LEU A 82 9.11 -41.49 -66.17
CA LEU A 82 9.96 -40.34 -65.78
C LEU A 82 9.23 -39.03 -66.05
N ASN A 83 8.63 -38.87 -67.21
CA ASN A 83 7.85 -37.69 -67.54
C ASN A 83 6.57 -37.58 -66.71
N GLN A 84 5.95 -38.70 -66.32
CA GLN A 84 4.80 -38.72 -65.43
C GLN A 84 5.19 -38.25 -64.02
N LEU A 85 6.31 -38.75 -63.49
CA LEU A 85 6.86 -38.29 -62.17
C LEU A 85 7.13 -36.79 -62.20
N SER A 86 7.83 -36.31 -63.24
CA SER A 86 8.15 -34.90 -63.48
C SER A 86 6.86 -34.03 -63.49
N ASN A 87 5.79 -34.48 -64.25
CA ASN A 87 4.56 -33.71 -64.39
C ASN A 87 3.71 -33.69 -63.05
N ILE A 88 3.65 -34.83 -62.31
CA ILE A 88 2.87 -34.96 -61.10
C ILE A 88 3.40 -33.97 -60.01
N TYR A 89 4.73 -33.85 -59.93
CA TYR A 89 5.33 -33.06 -58.88
C TYR A 89 5.83 -31.71 -59.32
N ASP A 90 5.62 -31.33 -60.59
CA ASP A 90 6.15 -30.08 -61.20
C ASP A 90 7.62 -29.94 -60.97
N GLY A 91 8.36 -31.01 -61.41
CA GLY A 91 9.80 -31.10 -61.12
C GLY A 91 10.57 -31.69 -62.29
N ARG A 92 11.87 -31.63 -62.22
CA ARG A 92 12.83 -32.18 -63.19
C ARG A 92 13.39 -33.50 -62.64
N VAL A 93 13.41 -34.53 -63.45
CA VAL A 93 14.03 -35.81 -63.11
C VAL A 93 15.17 -36.08 -64.03
N MET A 94 16.35 -36.35 -63.51
CA MET A 94 17.55 -36.69 -64.25
C MET A 94 18.07 -38.06 -63.81
N LEU A 95 18.49 -38.87 -64.77
CA LEU A 95 19.20 -40.12 -64.51
C LEU A 95 20.69 -39.91 -64.84
N ILE A 96 21.53 -40.29 -63.93
CA ILE A 96 22.99 -40.09 -63.99
C ILE A 96 23.65 -41.46 -63.85
N ASP A 97 24.59 -41.78 -64.74
CA ASP A 97 25.33 -43.06 -64.69
C ASP A 97 26.50 -43.02 -63.69
N SER A 98 27.19 -44.15 -63.52
CA SER A 98 28.38 -44.23 -62.64
C SER A 98 29.56 -43.38 -63.11
N ALA A 99 29.56 -42.90 -64.37
CA ALA A 99 30.56 -41.97 -64.91
C ALA A 99 30.16 -40.50 -64.82
N PHE A 100 29.09 -40.19 -64.02
CA PHE A 100 28.55 -38.85 -63.82
C PHE A 100 27.89 -38.23 -65.05
N GLN A 101 27.58 -39.02 -66.11
CA GLN A 101 26.92 -38.53 -67.31
C GLN A 101 25.40 -38.59 -67.16
N ILE A 102 24.72 -37.57 -67.59
CA ILE A 102 23.24 -37.52 -67.63
C ILE A 102 22.75 -38.36 -68.77
N VAL A 103 22.12 -39.49 -68.44
CA VAL A 103 21.60 -40.48 -69.37
C VAL A 103 20.21 -40.08 -69.85
N ALA A 104 19.38 -39.50 -69.03
CA ALA A 104 18.08 -38.97 -69.32
C ALA A 104 17.76 -37.71 -68.48
N ASP A 105 17.03 -36.82 -69.15
CA ASP A 105 16.58 -35.57 -68.55
C ASP A 105 15.16 -35.27 -69.04
N THR A 106 14.18 -35.20 -68.13
CA THR A 106 12.78 -34.94 -68.47
C THR A 106 12.58 -33.54 -69.05
N TYR A 107 13.53 -32.61 -68.90
CA TYR A 107 13.50 -31.29 -69.53
C TYR A 107 14.29 -31.25 -70.87
N GLY A 108 15.08 -32.28 -71.14
CA GLY A 108 15.83 -32.39 -72.40
C GLY A 108 16.93 -31.34 -72.53
N LEU A 109 17.37 -30.68 -71.48
CA LEU A 109 18.31 -29.55 -71.51
C LEU A 109 19.77 -29.95 -71.37
N ASP A 110 20.04 -31.02 -70.64
CA ASP A 110 21.39 -31.35 -70.16
C ASP A 110 21.78 -32.82 -70.48
N GLU A 111 21.08 -33.51 -71.35
CA GLU A 111 21.42 -34.89 -71.77
C GLU A 111 22.90 -34.92 -72.28
N THR A 112 23.60 -35.97 -71.96
CA THR A 112 25.04 -36.21 -72.26
C THR A 112 26.03 -35.26 -71.59
N LYS A 113 25.59 -34.33 -70.78
CA LYS A 113 26.49 -33.49 -69.97
C LYS A 113 26.90 -34.24 -68.67
N THR A 114 28.03 -33.86 -68.13
CA THR A 114 28.54 -34.38 -66.87
C THR A 114 28.04 -33.50 -65.71
N ILE A 115 27.51 -34.10 -64.66
CA ILE A 115 27.07 -33.42 -63.43
C ILE A 115 27.84 -34.02 -62.23
N ILE A 116 28.60 -33.20 -61.56
CA ILE A 116 29.30 -33.58 -60.32
C ILE A 116 28.83 -32.63 -59.24
N SER A 117 27.91 -33.13 -58.39
CA SER A 117 27.49 -32.45 -57.16
C SER A 117 27.79 -33.32 -55.94
N GLU A 118 27.89 -32.75 -54.77
CA GLU A 118 28.12 -33.48 -53.54
C GLU A 118 27.05 -34.52 -53.27
N GLU A 119 25.77 -34.16 -53.55
CA GLU A 119 24.63 -35.02 -53.40
C GLU A 119 24.67 -36.22 -54.33
N VAL A 120 25.06 -36.06 -55.60
CA VAL A 120 25.22 -37.14 -56.56
C VAL A 120 26.34 -38.10 -56.16
N VAL A 121 27.50 -37.56 -55.71
CA VAL A 121 28.63 -38.37 -55.28
C VAL A 121 28.29 -39.21 -54.05
N GLN A 122 27.57 -38.62 -53.10
CA GLN A 122 27.13 -39.35 -51.91
C GLN A 122 26.07 -40.41 -52.22
N SER A 123 25.19 -40.15 -53.21
CA SER A 123 24.17 -41.10 -53.64
C SER A 123 24.77 -42.27 -54.41
N LEU A 124 25.86 -42.09 -55.20
CA LEU A 124 26.63 -43.18 -55.77
C LEU A 124 27.27 -44.10 -54.74
N SER A 125 27.44 -43.60 -53.50
CA SER A 125 27.89 -44.41 -52.34
C SER A 125 26.75 -45.14 -51.64
N GLY A 126 25.53 -45.14 -52.21
CA GLY A 126 24.34 -45.83 -51.65
C GLY A 126 23.54 -45.01 -50.66
N LYS A 127 23.75 -43.68 -50.54
CA LYS A 127 23.01 -42.81 -49.63
C LYS A 127 21.85 -42.12 -50.33
N GLU A 128 20.69 -42.13 -49.71
CA GLU A 128 19.58 -41.26 -50.10
C GLU A 128 19.76 -39.88 -49.50
N ILE A 129 19.63 -38.82 -50.29
CA ILE A 129 19.72 -37.44 -49.79
C ILE A 129 18.49 -36.69 -50.22
N SER A 130 17.93 -35.93 -49.28
CA SER A 130 16.87 -34.97 -49.56
C SER A 130 17.26 -33.63 -48.91
N LYS A 131 17.28 -32.59 -49.70
CA LYS A 131 17.70 -31.24 -49.32
C LYS A 131 16.69 -30.24 -49.83
N TYR A 132 16.08 -29.50 -48.90
CA TYR A 132 15.25 -28.35 -49.26
C TYR A 132 16.12 -27.05 -49.23
N ASP A 133 16.33 -26.51 -50.43
CA ASP A 133 16.98 -25.21 -50.60
C ASP A 133 15.93 -24.11 -50.52
N LYS A 134 15.98 -23.32 -49.45
CA LYS A 134 15.05 -22.21 -49.21
C LYS A 134 15.27 -21.00 -50.11
N GLU A 135 16.47 -20.81 -50.62
CA GLU A 135 16.81 -19.67 -51.49
C GLU A 135 16.32 -19.92 -52.92
N SER A 136 16.60 -21.08 -53.48
CA SER A 136 16.15 -21.47 -54.82
C SER A 136 14.71 -21.96 -54.85
N ARG A 137 14.11 -22.26 -53.68
CA ARG A 137 12.76 -22.82 -53.48
C ARG A 137 12.55 -24.21 -54.15
N TYR A 138 13.63 -24.98 -54.25
CA TYR A 138 13.59 -26.34 -54.78
C TYR A 138 13.88 -27.37 -53.71
N LEU A 139 13.16 -28.49 -53.79
CA LEU A 139 13.43 -29.69 -53.04
C LEU A 139 14.22 -30.63 -53.93
N GLU A 140 15.52 -30.81 -53.65
CA GLU A 140 16.40 -31.71 -54.38
C GLU A 140 16.53 -33.03 -53.65
N MET A 141 16.38 -34.12 -54.38
CA MET A 141 16.50 -35.47 -53.86
C MET A 141 17.37 -36.32 -54.81
N THR A 142 18.30 -37.06 -54.26
CA THR A 142 19.11 -38.01 -54.97
C THR A 142 18.92 -39.42 -54.38
N LEU A 143 18.64 -40.38 -55.26
CA LEU A 143 18.43 -41.76 -54.90
C LEU A 143 19.38 -42.65 -55.70
N PRO A 144 20.07 -43.61 -55.05
CA PRO A 144 20.87 -44.61 -55.73
C PRO A 144 19.96 -45.56 -56.53
N ILE A 145 20.42 -45.94 -57.72
CA ILE A 145 19.82 -47.00 -58.54
C ILE A 145 20.70 -48.22 -58.39
N GLU A 146 20.24 -49.22 -57.67
CA GLU A 146 20.99 -50.45 -57.41
C GLU A 146 20.69 -51.50 -58.54
N ALA A 147 21.68 -52.30 -58.92
CA ALA A 147 21.51 -53.35 -59.89
C ALA A 147 20.51 -54.41 -59.39
N ALA A 148 19.69 -54.99 -60.27
CA ALA A 148 18.56 -55.88 -59.95
C ALA A 148 18.90 -57.09 -59.07
N ASN A 149 20.13 -57.50 -58.95
CA ASN A 149 20.54 -58.68 -58.13
C ASN A 149 21.80 -58.40 -57.30
N SER A 150 22.18 -57.15 -57.10
CA SER A 150 23.35 -56.79 -56.26
C SER A 150 23.11 -55.45 -55.61
N THR A 151 23.90 -55.14 -54.56
CA THR A 151 23.90 -53.82 -53.91
C THR A 151 24.83 -52.82 -54.63
N GLU A 152 25.26 -53.13 -55.85
CA GLU A 152 26.11 -52.26 -56.66
C GLU A 152 25.26 -51.10 -57.25
N VAL A 153 25.65 -49.86 -56.99
CA VAL A 153 24.97 -48.68 -57.53
C VAL A 153 25.40 -48.45 -58.96
N ILE A 154 24.47 -48.59 -59.88
CA ILE A 154 24.69 -48.43 -61.32
C ILE A 154 24.44 -46.99 -61.82
N GLY A 155 23.80 -46.18 -60.98
CA GLY A 155 23.46 -44.77 -61.30
C GLY A 155 22.72 -44.10 -60.19
N VAL A 156 22.36 -42.85 -60.43
CA VAL A 156 21.61 -42.00 -59.48
C VAL A 156 20.43 -41.35 -60.19
N MET A 157 19.28 -41.38 -59.55
CA MET A 157 18.15 -40.55 -59.93
C MET A 157 18.17 -39.26 -59.11
N LEU A 158 18.27 -38.12 -59.79
CA LEU A 158 18.16 -36.80 -59.21
C LEU A 158 16.79 -36.23 -59.55
N VAL A 159 16.04 -35.88 -58.50
CA VAL A 159 14.71 -35.26 -58.63
C VAL A 159 14.75 -33.87 -58.04
N SER A 160 14.45 -32.84 -58.80
CA SER A 160 14.40 -31.44 -58.35
C SER A 160 12.98 -30.92 -58.54
N VAL A 161 12.28 -30.62 -57.46
CA VAL A 161 10.89 -30.26 -57.46
C VAL A 161 10.67 -28.85 -56.98
N SER A 162 9.87 -28.04 -57.65
CA SER A 162 9.51 -26.71 -57.20
C SER A 162 8.60 -26.76 -56.00
N MET A 163 8.91 -25.88 -55.02
CA MET A 163 8.12 -25.69 -53.83
C MET A 163 7.17 -24.46 -53.92
N ASP A 164 7.06 -23.83 -55.08
CA ASP A 164 6.28 -22.59 -55.26
C ASP A 164 4.81 -22.79 -54.92
N SER A 165 4.20 -23.93 -55.27
CA SER A 165 2.83 -24.26 -54.88
C SER A 165 2.65 -24.31 -53.35
N VAL A 166 3.61 -24.91 -52.66
CA VAL A 166 3.61 -25.01 -51.20
C VAL A 166 3.75 -23.64 -50.53
N LEU A 167 4.61 -22.79 -51.11
CA LEU A 167 4.79 -21.40 -50.62
C LEU A 167 3.54 -20.56 -50.85
N HIS A 168 2.82 -20.77 -51.97
CA HIS A 168 1.55 -20.09 -52.22
C HIS A 168 0.49 -20.50 -51.17
N ASP A 169 0.40 -21.80 -50.85
CA ASP A 169 -0.50 -22.30 -49.80
C ASP A 169 -0.13 -21.78 -48.41
N ARG A 170 1.18 -21.75 -48.10
CA ARG A 170 1.71 -21.12 -46.87
C ARG A 170 1.30 -19.65 -46.74
N ASP A 171 1.37 -18.89 -47.83
CA ASP A 171 0.99 -17.48 -47.83
C ASP A 171 -0.53 -17.29 -47.65
N ALA A 172 -1.34 -18.19 -48.22
CA ALA A 172 -2.79 -18.21 -47.98
C ALA A 172 -3.10 -18.49 -46.50
N VAL A 173 -2.48 -19.51 -45.93
CA VAL A 173 -2.56 -19.82 -44.48
C VAL A 173 -2.08 -18.64 -43.66
N GLY A 174 -0.96 -18.00 -44.03
CA GLY A 174 -0.40 -16.84 -43.39
C GLY A 174 -1.32 -15.62 -43.38
N ARG A 175 -2.06 -15.37 -44.49
CA ARG A 175 -3.09 -14.31 -44.58
C ARG A 175 -4.25 -14.59 -43.62
N ASN A 176 -4.76 -15.83 -43.64
CA ASN A 176 -5.87 -16.23 -42.76
C ASN A 176 -5.47 -16.11 -41.28
N ALA A 177 -4.26 -16.55 -40.91
CA ALA A 177 -3.71 -16.40 -39.58
C ALA A 177 -3.52 -14.91 -39.18
N ALA A 178 -3.16 -14.04 -40.13
CA ALA A 178 -3.04 -12.59 -39.91
C ALA A 178 -4.40 -11.96 -39.60
N ILE A 179 -5.44 -12.32 -40.39
CA ILE A 179 -6.80 -11.83 -40.16
C ILE A 179 -7.31 -12.28 -38.79
N LEU A 180 -7.11 -13.55 -38.45
CA LEU A 180 -7.49 -14.08 -37.12
C LEU A 180 -6.76 -13.34 -35.98
N THR A 181 -5.46 -13.11 -36.14
CA THR A 181 -4.66 -12.35 -35.15
C THR A 181 -5.18 -10.92 -34.98
N LEU A 182 -5.60 -10.27 -36.08
CA LEU A 182 -6.19 -8.94 -36.05
C LEU A 182 -7.54 -8.94 -35.29
N ILE A 183 -8.40 -9.90 -35.57
CA ILE A 183 -9.71 -10.04 -34.92
C ILE A 183 -9.51 -10.25 -33.39
N ILE A 184 -8.62 -11.18 -33.01
CA ILE A 184 -8.28 -11.45 -31.63
C ILE A 184 -7.71 -10.18 -30.97
N GLY A 185 -6.83 -9.43 -31.63
CA GLY A 185 -6.26 -8.18 -31.15
C GLY A 185 -7.31 -7.11 -30.84
N VAL A 186 -8.32 -6.97 -31.74
CA VAL A 186 -9.46 -6.05 -31.53
C VAL A 186 -10.30 -6.49 -30.33
N LEU A 187 -10.57 -7.78 -30.18
CA LEU A 187 -11.31 -8.31 -29.01
C LEU A 187 -10.56 -8.09 -27.71
N ILE A 188 -9.23 -8.35 -27.70
CA ILE A 188 -8.38 -8.10 -26.53
C ILE A 188 -8.39 -6.61 -26.17
N LEU A 189 -8.30 -5.71 -27.15
CA LEU A 189 -8.36 -4.27 -26.93
C LEU A 189 -9.69 -3.84 -26.31
N ALA A 190 -10.81 -4.31 -26.88
CA ALA A 190 -12.14 -4.03 -26.37
C ALA A 190 -12.31 -4.52 -24.91
N PHE A 191 -11.88 -5.76 -24.64
CA PHE A 191 -11.88 -6.34 -23.31
C PHE A 191 -10.98 -5.55 -22.33
N ALA A 192 -9.77 -5.16 -22.75
CA ALA A 192 -8.83 -4.39 -21.93
C ALA A 192 -9.40 -3.01 -21.54
N ILE A 193 -10.07 -2.32 -22.48
CA ILE A 193 -10.74 -1.03 -22.21
C ILE A 193 -11.89 -1.23 -21.21
N PHE A 194 -12.71 -2.25 -21.39
CA PHE A 194 -13.82 -2.56 -20.49
C PHE A 194 -13.34 -2.94 -19.10
N ALA A 195 -12.41 -3.90 -19.00
CA ALA A 195 -11.87 -4.41 -17.73
C ALA A 195 -11.13 -3.31 -16.95
N SER A 196 -10.26 -2.53 -17.63
CA SER A 196 -9.54 -1.43 -16.98
C SER A 196 -10.49 -0.35 -16.45
N GLY A 197 -11.58 -0.08 -17.18
CA GLY A 197 -12.64 0.84 -16.75
C GLY A 197 -13.34 0.38 -15.48
N ARG A 198 -13.69 -0.90 -15.41
CA ARG A 198 -14.38 -1.49 -14.26
C ARG A 198 -13.46 -1.57 -13.04
N LEU A 199 -12.20 -1.98 -13.20
CA LEU A 199 -11.22 -2.12 -12.12
C LEU A 199 -10.82 -0.77 -11.50
N VAL A 200 -10.69 0.29 -12.29
CA VAL A 200 -10.24 1.59 -11.80
C VAL A 200 -11.39 2.47 -11.26
N ARG A 201 -12.65 2.15 -11.60
CA ARG A 201 -13.81 2.96 -11.21
C ARG A 201 -13.98 3.14 -9.69
N PRO A 202 -13.81 2.11 -8.84
CA PRO A 202 -13.91 2.26 -7.38
C PRO A 202 -12.86 3.21 -6.80
N LEU A 203 -11.61 3.09 -7.27
CA LEU A 203 -10.52 3.98 -6.82
C LEU A 203 -10.79 5.46 -7.16
N ARG A 204 -11.38 5.73 -8.33
CA ARG A 204 -11.79 7.10 -8.69
C ARG A 204 -12.95 7.61 -7.83
N ARG A 205 -13.86 6.72 -7.41
CA ARG A 205 -14.92 7.09 -6.49
C ARG A 205 -14.34 7.46 -5.13
N MET A 206 -13.40 6.66 -4.60
CA MET A 206 -12.68 6.98 -3.36
C MET A 206 -11.96 8.33 -3.45
N GLU A 207 -11.20 8.57 -4.53
CA GLU A 207 -10.53 9.87 -4.74
C GLU A 207 -11.52 11.04 -4.71
N LYS A 208 -12.68 10.87 -5.35
CA LYS A 208 -13.71 11.90 -5.38
C LYS A 208 -14.31 12.14 -3.99
N SER A 209 -14.74 11.09 -3.27
CA SER A 209 -15.30 11.23 -1.93
C SER A 209 -14.30 11.83 -0.94
N ILE A 210 -13.01 11.44 -1.00
CA ILE A 210 -11.96 12.08 -0.17
C ILE A 210 -11.87 13.59 -0.46
N ARG A 211 -11.96 13.99 -1.72
CA ARG A 211 -11.93 15.40 -2.10
C ARG A 211 -13.17 16.14 -1.63
N ASP A 212 -14.34 15.52 -1.74
CA ASP A 212 -15.62 16.10 -1.33
C ASP A 212 -15.65 16.27 0.20
N ILE A 213 -15.09 15.31 0.98
CA ILE A 213 -14.86 15.44 2.43
C ILE A 213 -13.91 16.62 2.75
N GLN A 214 -12.78 16.77 2.02
CA GLN A 214 -11.84 17.89 2.23
C GLN A 214 -12.47 19.27 1.99
N THR A 215 -13.48 19.35 1.14
CA THR A 215 -14.19 20.59 0.83
C THR A 215 -15.42 20.80 1.69
N GLY A 216 -15.71 19.90 2.63
CA GLY A 216 -16.84 20.01 3.56
C GLY A 216 -18.20 19.66 2.95
N TYR A 217 -18.23 18.98 1.78
CA TYR A 217 -19.49 18.58 1.12
C TYR A 217 -20.04 17.23 1.59
N GLU A 218 -19.22 16.36 2.17
CA GLU A 218 -19.63 15.04 2.71
C GLU A 218 -19.13 14.89 4.14
N GLU A 219 -20.02 14.52 5.07
CA GLU A 219 -19.70 14.24 6.47
C GLU A 219 -19.66 12.74 6.79
N ASP A 220 -20.22 11.89 5.91
CA ASP A 220 -20.53 10.48 6.22
C ASP A 220 -19.36 9.50 5.98
N GLY A 221 -18.16 10.00 5.66
CA GLY A 221 -17.00 9.13 5.41
C GLY A 221 -17.02 8.40 4.07
N LEU A 222 -16.09 7.46 3.88
CA LEU A 222 -15.95 6.67 2.65
C LEU A 222 -16.80 5.40 2.70
N ASN A 223 -17.63 5.18 1.66
CA ASN A 223 -18.39 3.94 1.50
C ASN A 223 -18.17 3.33 0.11
N VAL A 224 -17.01 2.68 -0.09
CA VAL A 224 -16.65 2.00 -1.35
C VAL A 224 -16.34 0.53 -1.09
N ASN A 225 -17.38 -0.31 -1.16
CA ASN A 225 -17.33 -1.74 -0.83
C ASN A 225 -17.29 -2.64 -2.07
N THR A 226 -16.56 -2.26 -3.14
CA THR A 226 -16.56 -3.01 -4.40
C THR A 226 -15.58 -4.18 -4.37
N TYR A 227 -14.43 -4.03 -3.75
CA TYR A 227 -13.39 -5.03 -3.57
C TYR A 227 -12.96 -5.07 -2.11
N THR A 228 -12.40 -6.19 -1.65
CA THR A 228 -11.88 -6.35 -0.29
C THR A 228 -10.89 -5.23 0.07
N GLU A 229 -9.95 -4.96 -0.83
CA GLU A 229 -8.92 -3.94 -0.64
C GLU A 229 -9.51 -2.52 -0.55
N THR A 230 -10.53 -2.22 -1.36
CA THR A 230 -11.19 -0.90 -1.29
C THR A 230 -12.06 -0.75 -0.05
N LYS A 231 -12.60 -1.85 0.48
CA LYS A 231 -13.35 -1.88 1.74
C LYS A 231 -12.43 -1.63 2.92
N GLU A 232 -11.33 -2.39 3.04
CA GLU A 232 -10.33 -2.23 4.11
C GLU A 232 -9.73 -0.82 4.11
N MET A 233 -9.47 -0.26 2.92
CA MET A 233 -8.98 1.10 2.76
C MET A 233 -10.01 2.15 3.21
N SER A 234 -11.30 1.93 2.91
CA SER A 234 -12.40 2.79 3.36
C SER A 234 -12.57 2.73 4.87
N GLU A 235 -12.50 1.55 5.47
CA GLU A 235 -12.57 1.36 6.93
C GLU A 235 -11.42 2.05 7.65
N SER A 236 -10.18 1.86 7.16
CA SER A 236 -8.98 2.50 7.70
C SER A 236 -9.05 4.04 7.61
N PHE A 237 -9.51 4.54 6.45
CA PHE A 237 -9.72 5.98 6.27
C PHE A 237 -10.78 6.53 7.25
N ASN A 238 -11.91 5.84 7.39
CA ASN A 238 -12.99 6.26 8.28
C ASN A 238 -12.55 6.29 9.75
N GLN A 239 -11.71 5.34 10.16
CA GLN A 239 -11.11 5.36 11.50
C GLN A 239 -10.20 6.59 11.71
N LEU A 240 -9.35 6.91 10.73
CA LEU A 240 -8.50 8.09 10.78
C LEU A 240 -9.32 9.39 10.76
N PHE A 241 -10.33 9.45 9.90
CA PHE A 241 -11.22 10.59 9.79
C PHE A 241 -12.02 10.83 11.07
N GLY A 242 -12.55 9.75 11.66
CA GLY A 242 -13.23 9.80 12.96
C GLY A 242 -12.34 10.35 14.08
N ARG A 243 -11.08 9.86 14.17
CA ARG A 243 -10.11 10.38 15.13
C ARG A 243 -9.79 11.87 14.91
N MET A 244 -9.63 12.26 13.65
CA MET A 244 -9.36 13.66 13.29
C MET A 244 -10.54 14.57 13.67
N LYS A 245 -11.78 14.14 13.41
CA LYS A 245 -13.00 14.87 13.79
C LYS A 245 -13.08 15.03 15.31
N THR A 246 -12.85 13.96 16.08
CA THR A 246 -12.83 14.01 17.54
C THR A 246 -11.78 15.00 18.08
N ILE A 247 -10.59 15.04 17.46
CA ILE A 247 -9.52 15.98 17.85
C ILE A 247 -9.95 17.43 17.54
N ASP A 248 -10.56 17.68 16.38
CA ASP A 248 -11.00 19.01 15.97
C ASP A 248 -12.16 19.52 16.83
N ASP A 249 -13.15 18.67 17.09
CA ASP A 249 -14.27 18.95 17.99
C ASP A 249 -13.76 19.29 19.42
N SER A 250 -12.83 18.48 19.95
CA SER A 250 -12.22 18.73 21.26
C SER A 250 -11.40 20.05 21.28
N ARG A 251 -10.72 20.38 20.18
CA ARG A 251 -10.00 21.65 20.04
C ARG A 251 -10.96 22.85 20.00
N GLN A 252 -12.07 22.73 19.27
CA GLN A 252 -13.06 23.79 19.16
C GLN A 252 -13.77 24.03 20.48
N GLU A 253 -14.13 22.97 21.21
CA GLU A 253 -14.67 23.01 22.54
C GLU A 253 -13.68 23.70 23.53
N PHE A 254 -12.40 23.30 23.47
CA PHE A 254 -11.35 23.93 24.26
C PHE A 254 -11.28 25.44 24.03
N VAL A 255 -11.25 25.90 22.77
CA VAL A 255 -11.19 27.34 22.42
C VAL A 255 -12.44 28.07 22.93
N SER A 256 -13.61 27.44 22.81
CA SER A 256 -14.87 27.99 23.31
C SER A 256 -14.84 28.15 24.84
N ASN A 257 -14.44 27.11 25.55
CA ASN A 257 -14.36 27.11 27.01
C ASN A 257 -13.33 28.11 27.53
N VAL A 258 -12.14 28.22 26.91
CA VAL A 258 -11.15 29.25 27.23
C VAL A 258 -11.73 30.65 27.07
N SER A 259 -12.43 30.90 25.97
CA SER A 259 -13.05 32.21 25.70
C SER A 259 -14.10 32.57 26.75
N HIS A 260 -14.91 31.60 27.16
CA HIS A 260 -15.90 31.80 28.20
C HIS A 260 -15.28 32.03 29.58
N GLU A 261 -14.29 31.23 29.99
CA GLU A 261 -13.65 31.33 31.31
C GLU A 261 -12.81 32.61 31.47
N LEU A 262 -12.26 33.17 30.39
CA LEU A 262 -11.56 34.48 30.41
C LEU A 262 -12.55 35.66 30.33
N LYS A 263 -13.68 35.54 29.64
CA LYS A 263 -14.63 36.65 29.48
C LYS A 263 -15.35 36.98 30.80
N THR A 264 -15.64 35.97 31.62
CA THR A 264 -16.39 36.15 32.88
C THR A 264 -15.66 37.04 33.86
N PRO A 265 -14.39 36.79 34.29
CA PRO A 265 -13.65 37.63 35.19
C PRO A 265 -13.42 39.04 34.66
N LEU A 266 -13.10 39.16 33.36
CA LEU A 266 -12.97 40.47 32.71
C LEU A 266 -14.26 41.32 32.78
N THR A 267 -15.42 40.68 32.62
CA THR A 267 -16.72 41.35 32.71
C THR A 267 -16.98 41.76 34.17
N SER A 268 -16.68 40.88 35.13
CA SER A 268 -16.81 41.19 36.57
C SER A 268 -15.95 42.38 36.98
N MET A 269 -14.65 42.36 36.64
CA MET A 269 -13.73 43.47 36.89
C MET A 269 -14.23 44.78 36.27
N LYS A 270 -14.75 44.72 35.04
CA LYS A 270 -15.31 45.89 34.37
C LYS A 270 -16.52 46.46 35.12
N VAL A 271 -17.46 45.60 35.52
CA VAL A 271 -18.64 46.01 36.29
C VAL A 271 -18.23 46.66 37.64
N LEU A 272 -17.28 46.09 38.35
CA LEU A 272 -16.75 46.64 39.61
C LEU A 272 -16.09 48.02 39.37
N ALA A 273 -15.26 48.12 38.33
CA ALA A 273 -14.60 49.36 37.96
C ALA A 273 -15.59 50.47 37.54
N ASP A 274 -16.60 50.10 36.71
CA ASP A 274 -17.64 51.00 36.29
C ASP A 274 -18.49 51.47 37.49
N SER A 275 -18.76 50.58 38.44
CA SER A 275 -19.47 50.88 39.68
C SER A 275 -18.70 51.89 40.56
N ILE A 276 -17.39 51.65 40.73
CA ILE A 276 -16.53 52.64 41.46
C ILE A 276 -16.55 54.02 40.80
N ASN A 277 -16.41 54.06 39.49
CA ASN A 277 -16.39 55.32 38.71
C ASN A 277 -17.70 56.06 38.74
N ALA A 278 -18.84 55.38 38.96
CA ALA A 278 -20.17 56.01 39.05
C ALA A 278 -20.52 56.58 40.44
N MET A 279 -19.69 56.31 41.45
CA MET A 279 -19.91 56.77 42.82
C MET A 279 -19.19 58.10 43.07
N GLU A 280 -19.95 59.20 43.35
CA GLU A 280 -19.35 60.53 43.62
C GLU A 280 -18.86 60.74 45.02
N ASP A 281 -19.38 60.02 46.09
CA ASP A 281 -19.02 60.22 47.50
C ASP A 281 -19.10 58.93 48.31
N ALA A 282 -18.53 57.79 47.78
CA ALA A 282 -18.54 56.52 48.49
C ALA A 282 -17.55 56.53 49.69
N PRO A 283 -17.86 55.82 50.81
CA PRO A 283 -16.87 55.58 51.87
C PRO A 283 -15.58 54.96 51.42
N VAL A 284 -14.46 55.33 52.01
CA VAL A 284 -13.11 54.76 51.68
C VAL A 284 -13.08 53.26 51.86
N GLU A 285 -13.82 52.73 52.80
CA GLU A 285 -13.98 51.31 53.08
C GLU A 285 -14.55 50.55 51.86
N LEU A 286 -15.55 51.13 51.21
CA LEU A 286 -16.18 50.54 50.02
C LEU A 286 -15.23 50.56 48.81
N TYR A 287 -14.43 51.62 48.61
CA TYR A 287 -13.38 51.62 47.58
C TYR A 287 -12.34 50.52 47.83
N LYS A 288 -11.96 50.27 49.09
CA LYS A 288 -11.04 49.17 49.43
C LYS A 288 -11.61 47.80 49.12
N GLU A 289 -12.89 47.56 49.47
CA GLU A 289 -13.60 46.31 49.18
C GLU A 289 -13.64 46.01 47.69
N PHE A 290 -14.06 46.98 46.86
CA PHE A 290 -14.09 46.82 45.39
C PHE A 290 -12.70 46.61 44.79
N MET A 291 -11.67 47.32 45.31
CA MET A 291 -10.29 47.12 44.86
C MET A 291 -9.74 45.75 45.25
N GLU A 292 -10.10 45.23 46.42
CA GLU A 292 -9.79 43.87 46.84
C GLU A 292 -10.44 42.83 45.97
N ASP A 293 -11.72 43.01 45.61
CA ASP A 293 -12.47 42.15 44.68
C ASP A 293 -11.84 42.16 43.26
N ILE A 294 -11.45 43.33 42.76
CA ILE A 294 -10.76 43.41 41.44
C ILE A 294 -9.41 42.71 41.53
N THR A 295 -8.65 42.86 42.60
CA THR A 295 -7.36 42.20 42.81
C THR A 295 -7.52 40.69 42.82
N ASN A 296 -8.50 40.18 43.57
CA ASN A 296 -8.83 38.74 43.63
C ASN A 296 -9.19 38.17 42.25
N GLU A 297 -9.93 38.92 41.43
CA GLU A 297 -10.30 38.50 40.07
C GLU A 297 -9.13 38.53 39.08
N ILE A 298 -8.18 39.48 39.24
CA ILE A 298 -6.92 39.48 38.50
C ILE A 298 -6.05 38.28 38.88
N GLU A 299 -5.94 37.92 40.13
CA GLU A 299 -5.18 36.76 40.58
C GLU A 299 -5.79 35.45 40.03
N ARG A 300 -7.10 35.37 40.02
CA ARG A 300 -7.85 34.24 39.42
C ARG A 300 -7.58 34.12 37.92
N GLU A 301 -7.62 35.24 37.18
CA GLU A 301 -7.34 35.23 35.73
C GLU A 301 -5.90 34.83 35.43
N ASN A 302 -4.92 35.34 36.22
CA ASN A 302 -3.54 34.93 36.10
C ASN A 302 -3.35 33.43 36.36
N LYS A 303 -4.09 32.84 37.33
CA LYS A 303 -4.06 31.38 37.57
C LYS A 303 -4.62 30.62 36.35
N ILE A 304 -5.73 31.06 35.77
CA ILE A 304 -6.31 30.43 34.54
C ILE A 304 -5.29 30.46 33.40
N ILE A 305 -4.64 31.62 33.17
CA ILE A 305 -3.64 31.76 32.09
C ILE A 305 -2.43 30.86 32.34
N THR A 306 -1.94 30.79 33.58
CA THR A 306 -0.81 29.94 33.96
C THR A 306 -1.13 28.44 33.78
N ASP A 307 -2.31 28.01 34.20
CA ASP A 307 -2.80 26.65 34.05
C ASP A 307 -2.95 26.27 32.55
N LEU A 308 -3.50 27.19 31.73
CA LEU A 308 -3.61 27.02 30.27
C LEU A 308 -2.24 26.87 29.60
N LEU A 309 -1.29 27.74 29.93
CA LEU A 309 0.09 27.69 29.41
C LEU A 309 0.77 26.37 29.79
N SER A 310 0.57 25.91 31.03
CA SER A 310 1.11 24.64 31.53
C SER A 310 0.51 23.46 30.72
N LEU A 311 -0.81 23.46 30.48
CA LEU A 311 -1.50 22.44 29.73
C LEU A 311 -1.06 22.40 28.27
N VAL A 312 -0.92 23.57 27.60
CA VAL A 312 -0.46 23.65 26.20
C VAL A 312 0.99 23.19 26.06
N LYS A 313 1.86 23.50 27.05
CA LYS A 313 3.24 23.00 27.06
C LYS A 313 3.30 21.49 27.23
N MET A 314 2.43 20.90 28.05
CA MET A 314 2.35 19.45 28.25
C MET A 314 1.79 18.70 27.04
N ASP A 315 0.86 19.30 26.29
CA ASP A 315 0.31 18.66 25.06
C ASP A 315 1.33 18.54 23.93
N LYS A 316 2.36 19.39 23.90
CA LYS A 316 3.30 19.49 22.75
C LYS A 316 4.36 18.42 22.69
N SER A 317 4.77 17.81 23.80
CA SER A 317 5.72 16.67 23.72
C SER A 317 5.92 15.91 25.03
N ALA A 318 5.68 14.60 24.97
CA ALA A 318 6.28 13.66 25.92
C ALA A 318 7.83 13.64 25.83
N ALA A 319 8.41 14.31 24.83
CA ALA A 319 9.87 14.41 24.61
C ALA A 319 10.56 15.49 25.44
N ASP A 320 9.82 16.40 26.10
CA ASP A 320 10.37 17.54 26.85
C ASP A 320 10.32 17.35 28.38
N LEU A 321 10.48 16.12 28.87
CA LEU A 321 10.63 15.86 30.28
C LEU A 321 12.10 16.12 30.72
N ASN A 322 12.29 16.93 31.75
CA ASN A 322 13.59 17.09 32.40
C ASN A 322 13.73 16.06 33.51
N ILE A 323 14.02 14.81 33.13
CA ILE A 323 14.11 13.69 34.06
C ILE A 323 15.40 13.79 34.89
N SER A 324 15.23 13.73 36.18
CA SER A 324 16.32 13.69 37.18
C SER A 324 15.97 12.77 38.34
N SER A 325 16.98 12.30 39.05
CA SER A 325 16.80 11.44 40.22
C SER A 325 16.42 12.28 41.44
N ILE A 326 15.17 12.18 41.89
CA ILE A 326 14.58 13.02 42.93
C ILE A 326 14.16 12.16 44.12
N ASN A 327 14.43 12.71 45.33
CA ASN A 327 13.91 12.16 46.58
C ASN A 327 12.43 12.56 46.75
N ILE A 328 11.53 11.60 46.60
CA ILE A 328 10.09 11.85 46.64
C ILE A 328 9.59 12.25 48.03
N ASN A 329 10.24 11.74 49.10
CA ASN A 329 9.89 12.10 50.47
C ASN A 329 10.10 13.62 50.70
N GLU A 330 11.29 14.13 50.34
CA GLU A 330 11.64 15.55 50.46
C GLU A 330 10.71 16.43 49.59
N MET A 331 10.42 16.01 48.37
CA MET A 331 9.48 16.71 47.47
C MET A 331 8.09 16.85 48.11
N LEU A 332 7.55 15.77 48.68
CA LEU A 332 6.24 15.80 49.36
C LEU A 332 6.26 16.66 50.61
N GLU A 333 7.30 16.58 51.42
CA GLU A 333 7.48 17.46 52.63
C GLU A 333 7.46 18.94 52.25
N LEU A 334 8.17 19.33 51.17
CA LEU A 334 8.18 20.68 50.66
C LEU A 334 6.81 21.15 50.16
N ILE A 335 6.05 20.30 49.48
CA ILE A 335 4.69 20.60 49.02
C ILE A 335 3.79 20.84 50.23
N LEU A 336 3.79 19.91 51.19
CA LEU A 336 2.90 20.02 52.34
C LEU A 336 3.29 21.22 53.24
N LYS A 337 4.59 21.49 53.41
CA LYS A 337 5.05 22.68 54.12
C LYS A 337 4.53 23.99 53.51
N ARG A 338 4.43 24.06 52.20
CA ARG A 338 3.90 25.23 51.47
C ARG A 338 2.40 25.36 51.64
N LEU A 339 1.66 24.23 51.68
CA LEU A 339 0.21 24.22 51.77
C LEU A 339 -0.33 24.27 53.21
N ARG A 340 0.48 23.98 54.19
CA ARG A 340 0.10 24.00 55.63
C ARG A 340 -0.59 25.29 56.07
N PRO A 341 -0.11 26.52 55.73
CA PRO A 341 -0.79 27.75 56.12
C PRO A 341 -2.23 27.88 55.53
N ILE A 342 -2.46 27.28 54.37
CA ILE A 342 -3.78 27.28 53.73
C ILE A 342 -4.72 26.30 54.46
N ALA A 343 -4.22 25.11 54.82
CA ALA A 343 -4.96 24.10 55.58
C ALA A 343 -5.30 24.61 56.98
N GLU A 344 -4.37 25.28 57.68
CA GLU A 344 -4.58 25.85 58.99
C GLU A 344 -5.67 26.93 59.02
N LYS A 345 -5.81 27.76 57.96
CA LYS A 345 -6.90 28.75 57.83
C LYS A 345 -8.30 28.12 57.82
N GLN A 346 -8.41 26.87 57.41
CA GLN A 346 -9.65 26.11 57.34
C GLN A 346 -9.76 25.06 58.44
N ASN A 347 -8.85 25.07 59.43
CA ASN A 347 -8.74 24.07 60.51
C ASN A 347 -8.66 22.63 59.99
N ILE A 348 -7.90 22.41 58.88
CA ILE A 348 -7.73 21.08 58.29
C ILE A 348 -6.41 20.49 58.75
N GLU A 349 -6.47 19.26 59.26
CA GLU A 349 -5.29 18.49 59.65
C GLU A 349 -4.59 17.96 58.39
N LEU A 350 -3.29 18.27 58.19
CA LEU A 350 -2.49 17.87 57.06
C LEU A 350 -1.37 16.93 57.49
N VAL A 351 -1.45 15.66 57.16
CA VAL A 351 -0.54 14.58 57.57
C VAL A 351 0.20 13.96 56.38
N LEU A 352 1.51 13.74 56.56
CA LEU A 352 2.33 12.96 55.65
C LEU A 352 2.76 11.65 56.31
N GLU A 353 2.41 10.51 55.66
CA GLU A 353 2.85 9.20 56.08
C GLU A 353 3.80 8.60 55.06
N THR A 354 5.00 8.24 55.46
CA THR A 354 6.00 7.62 54.58
C THR A 354 6.51 6.32 55.19
N PHE A 355 6.53 5.25 54.44
CA PHE A 355 6.95 3.94 54.94
C PHE A 355 8.42 3.63 54.69
N ARG A 356 9.03 4.32 53.74
CA ARG A 356 10.45 4.15 53.38
C ARG A 356 10.95 5.33 52.55
N PRO A 357 12.28 5.55 52.46
CA PRO A 357 12.83 6.49 51.49
C PRO A 357 12.56 6.01 50.03
N VAL A 358 12.14 6.93 49.18
CA VAL A 358 11.83 6.66 47.75
C VAL A 358 12.58 7.68 46.92
N THR A 359 13.42 7.18 46.02
CA THR A 359 14.06 7.97 44.96
C THR A 359 13.57 7.47 43.61
N ALA A 360 13.19 8.38 42.71
CA ALA A 360 12.67 8.04 41.39
C ALA A 360 13.19 9.03 40.35
N GLU A 361 13.23 8.55 39.11
CA GLU A 361 13.56 9.33 37.91
C GLU A 361 12.31 10.02 37.36
N ILE A 362 12.20 11.33 37.66
CA ILE A 362 11.01 12.12 37.34
C ILE A 362 11.37 13.53 36.88
N ASP A 363 10.43 14.23 36.26
CA ASP A 363 10.44 15.69 36.12
C ASP A 363 9.84 16.31 37.38
N GLU A 364 10.72 16.85 38.23
CA GLU A 364 10.37 17.43 39.54
C GLU A 364 9.31 18.52 39.43
N VAL A 365 9.43 19.41 38.44
CA VAL A 365 8.51 20.55 38.26
C VAL A 365 7.10 20.09 37.94
N LYS A 366 6.97 19.16 36.97
CA LYS A 366 5.68 18.68 36.52
C LYS A 366 5.00 17.81 37.59
N LEU A 367 5.78 16.95 38.27
CA LEU A 367 5.19 16.11 39.32
C LEU A 367 4.84 16.93 40.58
N THR A 368 5.66 17.90 40.95
CA THR A 368 5.33 18.84 42.04
C THR A 368 4.01 19.56 41.74
N LEU A 369 3.83 20.06 40.52
CA LEU A 369 2.58 20.71 40.11
C LEU A 369 1.38 19.75 40.23
N ALA A 370 1.53 18.50 39.78
CA ALA A 370 0.45 17.49 39.81
C ALA A 370 0.04 17.18 41.28
N ILE A 371 0.99 16.91 42.15
CA ILE A 371 0.71 16.59 43.56
C ILE A 371 0.18 17.81 44.30
N THR A 372 0.73 19.01 44.05
CA THR A 372 0.21 20.27 44.61
C THR A 372 -1.28 20.46 44.28
N ASN A 373 -1.67 20.25 43.01
CA ASN A 373 -3.08 20.34 42.60
C ASN A 373 -3.98 19.35 43.36
N LEU A 374 -3.51 18.11 43.57
CA LEU A 374 -4.29 17.12 44.33
C LEU A 374 -4.49 17.53 45.79
N VAL A 375 -3.40 17.97 46.44
CA VAL A 375 -3.46 18.40 47.87
C VAL A 375 -4.23 19.70 48.00
N GLU A 376 -4.06 20.68 47.10
CA GLU A 376 -4.90 21.90 47.07
C GLU A 376 -6.37 21.58 46.95
N ASN A 377 -6.75 20.64 46.03
CA ASN A 377 -8.15 20.21 45.90
C ASN A 377 -8.64 19.53 47.18
N ALA A 378 -7.87 18.65 47.79
CA ALA A 378 -8.21 17.99 49.05
C ALA A 378 -8.44 18.97 50.21
N ILE A 379 -7.67 20.07 50.28
CA ILE A 379 -7.90 21.13 51.26
C ILE A 379 -9.14 21.96 50.90
N LYS A 380 -9.26 22.36 49.66
CA LYS A 380 -10.23 23.30 49.15
C LYS A 380 -11.67 22.78 49.22
N TYR A 381 -11.86 21.48 48.88
CA TYR A 381 -13.13 20.79 48.90
C TYR A 381 -13.38 19.99 50.18
N ASN A 382 -12.59 20.29 51.24
CA ASN A 382 -12.75 19.68 52.54
C ASN A 382 -13.89 20.34 53.32
N ARG A 383 -14.19 19.73 54.46
CA ARG A 383 -15.10 20.25 55.45
C ARG A 383 -14.29 20.99 56.52
N GLU A 384 -14.90 21.92 57.22
CA GLU A 384 -14.29 22.56 58.39
C GLU A 384 -13.93 21.50 59.45
N ASN A 385 -12.73 21.59 60.02
CA ASN A 385 -12.15 20.59 60.91
C ASN A 385 -11.96 19.21 60.34
N GLY A 386 -11.83 19.09 59.00
CA GLY A 386 -11.51 17.87 58.29
C GLY A 386 -9.98 17.55 58.33
N TRP A 387 -9.63 16.52 57.54
CA TRP A 387 -8.25 16.08 57.43
C TRP A 387 -7.87 15.77 55.99
N VAL A 388 -6.57 15.84 55.68
CA VAL A 388 -5.98 15.39 54.41
C VAL A 388 -4.74 14.55 54.74
N HIS A 389 -4.77 13.28 54.33
CA HIS A 389 -3.67 12.36 54.50
C HIS A 389 -2.97 12.11 53.17
N VAL A 390 -1.66 12.40 53.13
CA VAL A 390 -0.79 12.09 52.01
C VAL A 390 0.07 10.91 52.37
N THR A 391 -0.04 9.82 51.62
CA THR A 391 0.72 8.58 51.92
C THR A 391 1.68 8.29 50.78
N LEU A 392 2.96 8.04 51.09
CA LEU A 392 3.97 7.58 50.16
C LEU A 392 4.34 6.12 50.42
N ASN A 393 4.18 5.27 49.38
CA ASN A 393 4.64 3.89 49.41
C ASN A 393 5.35 3.56 48.10
N ALA A 394 6.14 2.48 48.05
CA ALA A 394 6.73 2.00 46.80
C ALA A 394 6.90 0.48 46.81
N ASP A 395 6.85 -0.15 45.65
CA ASP A 395 7.29 -1.52 45.41
C ASP A 395 8.62 -1.57 44.64
N TYR A 396 8.93 -2.65 43.95
CA TYR A 396 10.18 -2.79 43.20
C TYR A 396 10.19 -2.03 41.87
N GLN A 397 9.01 -1.62 41.38
CA GLN A 397 8.84 -1.03 40.03
C GLN A 397 8.22 0.38 40.08
N TYR A 398 7.36 0.63 41.04
CA TYR A 398 6.55 1.84 41.13
C TYR A 398 6.59 2.45 42.52
N PHE A 399 6.40 3.75 42.55
CA PHE A 399 5.98 4.42 43.79
C PHE A 399 4.53 4.91 43.67
N TYR A 400 3.88 5.04 44.80
CA TYR A 400 2.47 5.38 44.96
C TYR A 400 2.36 6.58 45.89
N VAL A 401 1.72 7.64 45.39
CA VAL A 401 1.30 8.77 46.24
C VAL A 401 -0.23 8.69 46.31
N LYS A 402 -0.72 8.51 47.52
CA LYS A 402 -2.16 8.50 47.84
C LYS A 402 -2.47 9.81 48.54
N VAL A 403 -3.45 10.58 48.05
CA VAL A 403 -4.01 11.76 48.67
C VAL A 403 -5.44 11.46 49.04
N GLU A 404 -5.76 11.48 50.30
CA GLU A 404 -7.05 11.13 50.89
C GLU A 404 -7.59 12.30 51.70
N ASP A 405 -8.85 12.66 51.52
CA ASP A 405 -9.53 13.74 52.20
C ASP A 405 -10.86 13.33 52.81
N SER A 406 -11.28 14.03 53.82
CA SER A 406 -12.59 13.89 54.47
C SER A 406 -13.64 14.88 53.95
N GLY A 407 -13.48 15.34 52.72
CA GLY A 407 -14.25 16.42 52.14
C GLY A 407 -15.68 16.04 51.70
N ILE A 408 -16.19 16.85 50.80
CA ILE A 408 -17.58 16.68 50.29
C ILE A 408 -17.74 15.46 49.36
N GLY A 409 -16.65 14.90 48.90
CA GLY A 409 -16.67 13.80 47.91
C GLY A 409 -17.05 14.26 46.50
N ILE A 410 -17.12 13.28 45.61
CA ILE A 410 -17.45 13.46 44.20
C ILE A 410 -18.59 12.48 43.84
N PRO A 411 -19.70 12.94 43.23
CA PRO A 411 -20.77 12.08 42.74
C PRO A 411 -20.25 11.06 41.74
N GLU A 412 -20.81 9.84 41.76
CA GLU A 412 -20.37 8.73 40.92
C GLU A 412 -20.42 9.06 39.43
N ASP A 413 -21.51 9.70 38.96
CA ASP A 413 -21.68 10.15 37.57
C ASP A 413 -20.62 11.14 37.10
N SER A 414 -19.93 11.83 38.01
CA SER A 414 -18.92 12.82 37.73
C SER A 414 -17.50 12.23 37.67
N LEU A 415 -17.26 11.05 38.27
CA LEU A 415 -15.92 10.46 38.39
C LEU A 415 -15.23 10.19 37.05
N GLU A 416 -15.97 9.87 36.02
CA GLU A 416 -15.41 9.67 34.67
C GLU A 416 -14.97 10.99 34.02
N HIS A 417 -15.60 12.11 34.37
CA HIS A 417 -15.45 13.42 33.76
C HIS A 417 -14.45 14.36 34.49
N ILE A 418 -14.09 14.06 35.74
CA ILE A 418 -13.25 14.97 36.57
C ILE A 418 -11.90 15.32 35.95
N TYR A 419 -11.42 14.53 34.97
CA TYR A 419 -10.15 14.77 34.25
C TYR A 419 -10.35 15.54 32.94
N GLU A 420 -11.58 15.86 32.57
CA GLU A 420 -11.88 16.68 31.41
C GLU A 420 -11.51 18.15 31.68
N ARG A 421 -11.08 18.85 30.64
CA ARG A 421 -10.67 20.26 30.75
C ARG A 421 -11.88 21.13 31.05
N PHE A 422 -11.79 22.02 32.03
CA PHE A 422 -12.85 22.92 32.49
C PHE A 422 -14.05 22.21 33.12
N TYR A 423 -13.97 20.89 33.37
CA TYR A 423 -15.04 20.17 34.04
C TYR A 423 -15.12 20.53 35.51
N ARG A 424 -16.34 20.71 36.02
CA ARG A 424 -16.66 21.04 37.41
C ARG A 424 -17.99 20.40 37.77
N VAL A 425 -18.04 19.72 38.91
CA VAL A 425 -19.23 19.03 39.40
C VAL A 425 -20.39 19.99 39.62
N ASP A 426 -20.11 21.17 40.16
CA ASP A 426 -21.12 22.22 40.38
C ASP A 426 -20.59 23.58 39.93
N LYS A 427 -21.23 24.17 38.91
CA LYS A 427 -20.81 25.49 38.33
C LYS A 427 -21.19 26.68 39.21
N SER A 428 -22.15 26.54 40.11
CA SER A 428 -22.66 27.60 40.96
C SER A 428 -21.85 27.80 42.25
N HIS A 429 -21.68 26.75 43.05
CA HIS A 429 -20.89 26.78 44.28
C HIS A 429 -19.38 26.90 44.03
N SER A 430 -18.91 26.40 42.94
CA SER A 430 -17.49 26.41 42.63
C SER A 430 -16.95 27.78 42.16
N ARG A 431 -17.82 28.79 41.90
CA ARG A 431 -17.39 30.18 41.70
C ARG A 431 -16.91 30.83 43.01
N GLU A 432 -17.59 30.57 44.09
CA GLU A 432 -17.21 31.05 45.42
C GLU A 432 -15.90 30.40 45.92
N ILE A 433 -15.72 29.11 45.58
CA ILE A 433 -14.56 28.31 45.95
C ILE A 433 -13.34 28.52 45.01
N GLY A 434 -13.51 29.13 43.81
CA GLY A 434 -12.38 29.61 42.97
C GLY A 434 -11.55 28.55 42.23
N GLY A 435 -12.18 27.57 41.49
CA GLY A 435 -11.43 26.56 40.69
C GLY A 435 -11.40 26.87 39.19
N THR A 436 -10.33 26.54 38.51
CA THR A 436 -10.18 26.69 37.05
C THR A 436 -10.75 25.52 36.24
N GLY A 437 -10.98 24.38 36.88
CA GLY A 437 -11.35 23.12 36.18
C GLY A 437 -10.20 22.53 35.36
N LEU A 438 -8.99 23.06 35.44
CA LEU A 438 -7.81 22.61 34.73
C LEU A 438 -6.87 21.73 35.56
N GLY A 439 -6.90 21.87 36.88
CA GLY A 439 -5.94 21.24 37.77
C GLY A 439 -5.86 19.72 37.66
N LEU A 440 -7.00 19.01 37.63
CA LEU A 440 -7.03 17.54 37.48
C LEU A 440 -6.63 17.10 36.07
N ALA A 441 -6.96 17.86 35.02
CA ALA A 441 -6.48 17.61 33.67
C ALA A 441 -4.95 17.75 33.57
N ILE A 442 -4.38 18.78 34.17
CA ILE A 442 -2.91 18.98 34.29
C ILE A 442 -2.28 17.82 35.04
N THR A 443 -2.87 17.43 36.18
CA THR A 443 -2.40 16.30 37.01
C THR A 443 -2.36 15.01 36.22
N ARG A 444 -3.45 14.67 35.52
CA ARG A 444 -3.52 13.46 34.68
C ARG A 444 -2.45 13.49 33.58
N ASN A 445 -2.29 14.61 32.86
CA ASN A 445 -1.27 14.75 31.83
C ASN A 445 0.13 14.57 32.39
N ALA A 446 0.47 15.21 33.51
CA ALA A 446 1.75 15.07 34.15
C ALA A 446 2.05 13.62 34.56
N VAL A 447 1.08 12.92 35.16
CA VAL A 447 1.20 11.50 35.52
C VAL A 447 1.38 10.61 34.28
N LEU A 448 0.61 10.84 33.20
CA LEU A 448 0.73 10.07 31.95
C LEU A 448 2.08 10.31 31.26
N MET A 449 2.61 11.54 31.28
CA MET A 449 3.95 11.84 30.76
C MET A 449 5.04 11.02 31.48
N HIS A 450 4.88 10.78 32.77
CA HIS A 450 5.74 9.89 33.56
C HIS A 450 5.43 8.41 33.41
N ARG A 451 4.59 8.02 32.42
CA ARG A 451 4.12 6.64 32.22
C ARG A 451 3.40 6.04 33.43
N GLY A 452 2.87 6.92 34.28
CA GLY A 452 2.12 6.58 35.46
C GLY A 452 0.62 6.40 35.18
N ALA A 453 -0.11 6.16 36.25
CA ALA A 453 -1.56 6.10 36.25
C ALA A 453 -2.12 6.83 37.47
N ILE A 454 -3.27 7.46 37.30
CA ILE A 454 -4.04 8.08 38.38
C ILE A 454 -5.43 7.44 38.46
N LYS A 455 -5.87 7.16 39.68
CA LYS A 455 -7.24 6.67 39.97
C LYS A 455 -7.85 7.50 41.06
N ALA A 456 -9.15 7.78 40.96
CA ALA A 456 -9.97 8.41 41.97
C ALA A 456 -10.99 7.42 42.51
N TYR A 457 -11.19 7.42 43.79
CA TYR A 457 -12.26 6.74 44.52
C TYR A 457 -12.91 7.77 45.41
N SER A 458 -14.23 7.93 45.31
CA SER A 458 -14.95 8.92 46.10
C SER A 458 -16.36 8.46 46.36
N THR A 459 -16.86 8.80 47.54
CA THR A 459 -18.26 8.71 47.91
C THR A 459 -18.75 10.10 48.28
N GLU A 460 -19.81 10.54 47.69
CA GLU A 460 -20.42 11.83 48.02
C GLU A 460 -20.74 11.90 49.51
N GLY A 461 -20.24 12.91 50.18
CA GLY A 461 -20.43 13.07 51.61
C GLY A 461 -19.38 12.38 52.49
N GLU A 462 -18.50 11.54 51.99
CA GLU A 462 -17.49 10.84 52.82
C GLU A 462 -16.03 11.30 52.55
N GLY A 463 -15.77 11.81 51.33
CA GLY A 463 -14.45 12.27 50.94
C GLY A 463 -13.95 11.64 49.65
N THR A 464 -12.67 11.91 49.30
CA THR A 464 -12.07 11.44 48.04
C THR A 464 -10.65 10.88 48.29
N ILE A 465 -10.32 9.85 47.52
CA ILE A 465 -9.00 9.21 47.46
C ILE A 465 -8.46 9.28 46.05
N PHE A 466 -7.39 10.03 45.84
CA PHE A 466 -6.61 9.98 44.62
C PHE A 466 -5.35 9.13 44.83
N THR A 467 -5.14 8.17 43.93
CA THR A 467 -3.93 7.32 43.92
C THR A 467 -3.16 7.52 42.64
N VAL A 468 -1.96 8.05 42.77
CA VAL A 468 -1.00 8.25 41.69
C VAL A 468 0.05 7.14 41.74
N ARG A 469 0.29 6.44 40.66
CA ARG A 469 1.30 5.41 40.51
C ARG A 469 2.28 5.83 39.42
N ILE A 470 3.57 5.86 39.71
CA ILE A 470 4.62 6.27 38.76
C ILE A 470 5.77 5.25 38.82
N PRO A 471 6.41 4.88 37.69
CA PRO A 471 7.60 4.03 37.70
C PRO A 471 8.77 4.70 38.46
N LEU A 472 9.57 3.90 39.18
CA LEU A 472 10.75 4.39 39.82
C LEU A 472 11.85 4.81 38.84
N ASN A 473 11.96 4.08 37.73
CA ASN A 473 12.90 4.37 36.66
C ASN A 473 12.14 4.82 35.41
N TYR A 474 12.58 5.92 34.79
CA TYR A 474 12.00 6.40 33.56
C TYR A 474 12.56 5.61 32.37
N ILE A 475 11.75 4.78 31.75
CA ILE A 475 12.12 4.06 30.52
C ILE A 475 11.68 4.92 29.33
N ALA A 476 12.64 5.46 28.57
CA ALA A 476 12.41 6.37 27.43
C ALA A 476 11.59 5.74 26.29
#